data_e6c0cfa544bcdfd138b543cf97e3ff06
#
_entry.id   e6c0cfa544bcdfd138b543cf97e3ff06
#
_cell.length_a   1.000
_cell.length_b   1.000
_cell.length_c   1.000
_cell.angle_alpha   90.00
_cell.angle_beta   90.00
_cell.angle_gamma   90.00
#
_symmetry.space_group_name_H-M   'P 1'
#
loop_
_entity.id
_entity.type
_entity.pdbx_description
1 polymer ?
#
loop_
_entity_poly.entity_id
_entity_poly.type
_entity_poly.pdbx_seq_one_letter_code
_entity_poly.pdbx_strand_id
1 'polypeptide(L)' 'KGVIVNAIAPGVFRTALNAQLLDGTERGKELRMRTPLKRFGQVEELVGLCIFLASDAASFVNGQVIAVDGGFLASGVNQ' A
#
# COMPACT_ATOMS: atom_id res chain seq x y z
N LYS A 1 -7.27 19.45 -22.84
CA LYS A 1 -6.10 19.51 -22.06
C LYS A 1 -5.93 18.29 -21.28
N GLY A 2 -4.82 18.08 -20.76
CA GLY A 2 -4.53 16.83 -20.15
C GLY A 2 -5.10 16.69 -18.75
N VAL A 3 -5.73 15.59 -18.49
CA VAL A 3 -6.12 15.19 -17.15
C VAL A 3 -5.32 13.95 -16.80
N ILE A 4 -4.64 13.98 -15.67
CA ILE A 4 -3.84 12.86 -15.21
C ILE A 4 -4.61 12.12 -14.12
N VAL A 5 -4.75 10.82 -14.28
CA VAL A 5 -5.44 9.98 -13.31
C VAL A 5 -4.58 8.78 -12.98
N ASN A 6 -4.29 8.62 -11.71
CA ASN A 6 -3.54 7.47 -11.21
C ASN A 6 -4.25 6.91 -9.99
N ALA A 7 -3.93 5.69 -9.65
CA ALA A 7 -4.53 5.02 -8.50
C ALA A 7 -3.44 4.44 -7.63
N ILE A 8 -3.71 4.37 -6.32
CA ILE A 8 -2.85 3.69 -5.37
C ILE A 8 -3.58 2.45 -4.90
N ALA A 9 -2.89 1.32 -4.92
CA ALA A 9 -3.41 0.05 -4.41
C ALA A 9 -2.66 -0.30 -3.13
N PRO A 10 -3.18 0.08 -1.96
CA PRO A 10 -2.48 -0.19 -0.72
C PRO A 10 -2.64 -1.65 -0.29
N GLY A 11 -1.62 -2.18 0.37
CA GLY A 11 -1.73 -3.45 1.05
C GLY A 11 -2.38 -3.27 2.40
N VAL A 12 -1.91 -4.03 3.39
CA VAL A 12 -2.51 -3.95 4.72
C VAL A 12 -1.78 -2.90 5.54
N PHE A 13 -2.50 -1.84 5.87
CA PHE A 13 -1.99 -0.75 6.69
C PHE A 13 -2.69 -0.75 8.02
N ARG A 14 -1.91 -0.64 9.09
CA ARG A 14 -2.46 -0.64 10.43
C ARG A 14 -2.94 0.77 10.77
N THR A 15 -4.22 0.85 11.18
CA THR A 15 -4.83 2.10 11.59
C THR A 15 -5.48 1.91 12.95
N ALA A 16 -5.88 3.01 13.58
CA ALA A 16 -6.60 2.91 14.85
C ALA A 16 -7.90 2.12 14.70
N LEU A 17 -8.51 2.20 13.51
CA LEU A 17 -9.77 1.50 13.28
C LEU A 17 -9.60 -0.01 13.20
N ASN A 18 -8.53 -0.47 12.60
CA ASN A 18 -8.37 -1.91 12.37
C ASN A 18 -7.39 -2.58 13.32
N ALA A 19 -6.82 -1.84 14.27
CA ALA A 19 -5.80 -2.41 15.14
C ALA A 19 -6.32 -3.63 15.89
N GLN A 20 -7.58 -3.61 16.33
CA GLN A 20 -8.13 -4.73 17.07
C GLN A 20 -8.25 -5.98 16.19
N LEU A 21 -8.46 -5.80 14.90
CA LEU A 21 -8.58 -6.91 13.98
C LEU A 21 -7.22 -7.49 13.59
N LEU A 22 -6.16 -6.71 13.76
CA LEU A 22 -4.84 -7.11 13.32
C LEU A 22 -3.92 -7.50 14.47
N ASP A 23 -3.93 -6.74 15.57
CA ASP A 23 -2.99 -6.94 16.65
C ASP A 23 -3.30 -8.22 17.40
N GLY A 24 -2.33 -9.12 17.47
CA GLY A 24 -2.47 -10.33 18.25
C GLY A 24 -3.47 -11.34 17.73
N THR A 25 -3.98 -11.16 16.52
CA THR A 25 -4.97 -12.08 15.96
C THR A 25 -4.32 -13.03 14.95
N GLU A 26 -4.97 -14.16 14.72
CA GLU A 26 -4.52 -15.10 13.69
C GLU A 26 -4.58 -14.46 12.31
N ARG A 27 -5.61 -13.67 12.07
CA ARG A 27 -5.75 -12.98 10.78
C ARG A 27 -4.60 -12.02 10.55
N GLY A 28 -4.23 -11.26 11.57
CA GLY A 28 -3.12 -10.34 11.45
C GLY A 28 -1.81 -11.06 11.23
N LYS A 29 -1.61 -12.16 11.93
CA LYS A 29 -0.41 -12.96 11.76
C LYS A 29 -0.31 -13.50 10.33
N GLU A 30 -1.43 -14.01 9.80
CA GLU A 30 -1.46 -14.54 8.45
C GLU A 30 -1.11 -13.46 7.42
N LEU A 31 -1.70 -12.28 7.59
CA LEU A 31 -1.44 -11.19 6.65
C LEU A 31 0.02 -10.75 6.68
N ARG A 32 0.62 -10.69 7.87
CA ARG A 32 2.03 -10.34 7.95
C ARG A 32 2.90 -11.39 7.28
N MET A 33 2.55 -12.68 7.46
CA MET A 33 3.35 -13.75 6.87
C MET A 33 3.27 -13.75 5.36
N ARG A 34 2.16 -13.29 4.79
CA ARG A 34 2.00 -13.20 3.35
C ARG A 34 2.64 -11.96 2.74
N THR A 35 3.06 -11.03 3.58
CA THR A 35 3.69 -9.79 3.13
C THR A 35 5.20 -10.00 3.18
N PRO A 36 5.90 -9.88 2.05
CA PRO A 36 7.36 -10.12 2.07
C PRO A 36 8.11 -9.28 3.09
N LEU A 37 7.72 -8.03 3.33
CA LEU A 37 8.37 -7.21 4.36
C LEU A 37 7.98 -7.61 5.77
N LYS A 38 7.02 -8.53 5.92
CA LYS A 38 6.65 -9.13 7.21
C LYS A 38 6.13 -8.14 8.22
N ARG A 39 5.51 -7.08 7.77
CA ARG A 39 4.88 -6.10 8.65
C ARG A 39 3.74 -5.41 7.93
N PHE A 40 2.91 -4.75 8.71
CA PHE A 40 1.88 -3.89 8.15
C PHE A 40 2.49 -2.54 7.77
N GLY A 41 1.90 -1.87 6.80
CA GLY A 41 2.32 -0.51 6.47
C GLY A 41 1.81 0.48 7.49
N GLN A 42 2.50 1.59 7.60
CA GLN A 42 2.05 2.72 8.38
C GLN A 42 1.46 3.74 7.42
N VAL A 43 0.42 4.46 7.87
CA VAL A 43 -0.27 5.41 7.00
C VAL A 43 0.71 6.42 6.42
N GLU A 44 1.72 6.81 7.19
CA GLU A 44 2.73 7.75 6.72
C GLU A 44 3.46 7.24 5.48
N GLU A 45 3.49 5.94 5.30
CA GLU A 45 4.19 5.36 4.16
C GLU A 45 3.40 5.50 2.86
N LEU A 46 2.14 5.91 2.93
CA LEU A 46 1.37 6.27 1.76
C LEU A 46 1.51 7.75 1.39
N VAL A 47 1.82 8.59 2.36
CA VAL A 47 1.79 10.03 2.17
C VAL A 47 2.77 10.48 1.09
N GLY A 48 3.99 9.92 1.11
CA GLY A 48 5.00 10.32 0.13
C GLY A 48 4.54 10.06 -1.30
N LEU A 49 3.93 8.91 -1.55
CA LEU A 49 3.44 8.61 -2.88
C LEU A 49 2.29 9.53 -3.28
N CYS A 50 1.38 9.80 -2.34
CA CYS A 50 0.27 10.71 -2.63
C CYS A 50 0.78 12.09 -3.01
N ILE A 51 1.76 12.61 -2.29
CA ILE A 51 2.34 13.91 -2.58
C ILE A 51 3.03 13.89 -3.94
N PHE A 52 3.80 12.84 -4.21
CA PHE A 52 4.47 12.72 -5.51
C PHE A 52 3.46 12.74 -6.65
N LEU A 53 2.41 11.94 -6.55
CA LEU A 53 1.43 11.83 -7.64
C LEU A 53 0.63 13.13 -7.82
N ALA A 54 0.52 13.93 -6.77
CA ALA A 54 -0.20 15.19 -6.83
C ALA A 54 0.70 16.36 -7.26
N SER A 55 1.97 16.12 -7.49
CA SER A 55 2.93 17.17 -7.76
C SER A 55 3.37 17.17 -9.21
N ASP A 56 4.05 18.25 -9.60
CA ASP A 56 4.61 18.35 -10.94
C ASP A 56 5.66 17.28 -11.21
N ALA A 57 6.25 16.72 -10.16
CA ALA A 57 7.22 15.65 -10.33
C ALA A 57 6.61 14.44 -11.02
N ALA A 58 5.29 14.27 -10.95
CA ALA A 58 4.61 13.15 -11.59
C ALA A 58 3.91 13.58 -12.88
N SER A 59 4.35 14.64 -13.51
CA SER A 59 3.64 15.22 -14.66
C SER A 59 3.59 14.29 -15.86
N PHE A 60 4.43 13.27 -15.92
CA PHE A 60 4.43 12.30 -17.01
C PHE A 60 3.94 10.94 -16.56
N VAL A 61 3.36 10.83 -15.37
CA VAL A 61 2.80 9.60 -14.82
C VAL A 61 1.29 9.66 -14.98
N ASN A 62 0.75 8.75 -15.77
CA ASN A 62 -0.67 8.79 -16.08
C ASN A 62 -1.17 7.37 -16.31
N GLY A 63 -2.34 7.07 -15.77
CA GLY A 63 -2.96 5.78 -16.00
C GLY A 63 -2.34 4.63 -15.23
N GLN A 64 -1.62 4.92 -14.18
CA GLN A 64 -0.91 3.89 -13.43
C GLN A 64 -1.66 3.49 -12.18
N VAL A 65 -1.52 2.21 -11.82
CA VAL A 65 -1.96 1.69 -10.53
C VAL A 65 -0.69 1.27 -9.79
N ILE A 66 -0.40 1.95 -8.69
CA ILE A 66 0.85 1.74 -8.00
C ILE A 66 0.56 1.05 -6.67
N ALA A 67 1.12 -0.15 -6.51
CA ALA A 67 0.93 -0.93 -5.29
C ALA A 67 1.88 -0.44 -4.20
N VAL A 68 1.36 -0.28 -3.00
CA VAL A 68 2.16 0.06 -1.81
C VAL A 68 1.79 -1.01 -0.79
N ASP A 69 2.47 -2.14 -0.86
CA ASP A 69 1.98 -3.33 -0.17
C ASP A 69 3.08 -4.20 0.43
N GLY A 70 4.27 -3.66 0.59
CA GLY A 70 5.37 -4.45 1.18
C GLY A 70 5.79 -5.64 0.35
N GLY A 71 5.42 -5.65 -0.93
CA GLY A 71 5.80 -6.73 -1.83
C GLY A 71 4.74 -7.79 -2.02
N PHE A 72 3.54 -7.59 -1.46
CA PHE A 72 2.51 -8.62 -1.48
C PHE A 72 2.19 -9.08 -2.91
N LEU A 73 1.94 -8.14 -3.81
CA LEU A 73 1.62 -8.52 -5.19
C LEU A 73 2.83 -9.05 -5.95
N ALA A 74 4.00 -8.49 -5.66
CA ALA A 74 5.20 -8.88 -6.39
C ALA A 74 5.63 -10.31 -6.09
N SER A 75 5.26 -10.85 -4.94
CA SER A 75 5.65 -12.21 -4.59
C SER A 75 4.96 -13.24 -5.49
N GLY A 76 3.78 -12.91 -5.98
CA GLY A 76 3.06 -13.73 -6.96
C GLY A 76 2.49 -15.02 -6.43
N VAL A 77 3.13 -15.63 -5.47
CA VAL A 77 2.72 -16.93 -4.97
C VAL A 77 2.92 -17.04 -3.47
N ASN A 78 2.61 -16.04 -2.76
CA ASN A 78 2.79 -16.02 -1.33
C ASN A 78 1.60 -16.67 -0.61
N GLN A 79 1.19 -17.77 -1.11
CA GLN A 79 0.08 -18.47 -0.50
C GLN A 79 0.43 -18.98 0.88
#